data_56cb2a0d512ff7bd09b6106e86fc7450
#
_entry.id   56cb2a0d512ff7bd09b6106e86fc7450
#
_cell.length_a   1.000
_cell.length_b   1.000
_cell.length_c   1.000
_cell.angle_alpha   90.00
_cell.angle_beta   90.00
_cell.angle_gamma   90.00
#
_symmetry.space_group_name_H-M   'P 1'
#
loop_
_entity.id
_entity.type
_entity.pdbx_description
1 polymer ?
#
loop_
_entity_poly.entity_id
_entity_poly.type
_entity_poly.pdbx_seq_one_letter_code
_entity_poly.pdbx_strand_id
1 'polypeptide(L)'
;MKAALLSRLDQLAERFEELNALLSDAGVIADQNQFRKLSREHAELEPVVAALAAYRRAEQQRADAKALLSDPDFRELAEMDIADMDAELVRISEDLQRLMVPRDPNDTGNVWLEVRAGTGGDEAAIFAGDLFRMYSRFAERQGWRIEIVSSNEGEHGGYKEVISRVSGESVYAALKFESGAHRVQRVPATESQGRVHTSACTVAVMPEAPELETIEINAGDLRIDTYRASGAGGQHINKTDSAVRITHIPTGVVVECQDERSQHKNKARALSLLSAKLHAAQQAEAQLASSTMRRDLVGSGDRSERIRTYNFPQGRMTDHRINLTLYKLLLIMEGDLDDVIDALLQAQEAELLAEMGL
;
A
#
# COMPACT_ATOMS: atom_id res chain seq x y z
N MET A 1 31.81 -2.98 1.16
CA MET A 1 30.64 -2.04 1.21
C MET A 1 31.07 -0.60 0.94
N LYS A 2 30.19 0.27 0.33
CA LYS A 2 30.49 1.71 0.14
C LYS A 2 30.47 2.46 1.50
N ALA A 3 31.34 3.44 1.69
CA ALA A 3 31.45 4.18 2.96
C ALA A 3 30.13 4.91 3.36
N ALA A 4 29.41 5.44 2.37
CA ALA A 4 28.12 6.11 2.61
C ALA A 4 27.05 5.14 3.17
N LEU A 5 27.04 3.88 2.70
CA LEU A 5 26.14 2.84 3.19
C LEU A 5 26.47 2.48 4.64
N LEU A 6 27.75 2.29 4.96
CA LEU A 6 28.19 2.01 6.34
C LEU A 6 27.78 3.13 7.31
N SER A 7 28.01 4.40 6.92
CA SER A 7 27.61 5.54 7.76
C SER A 7 26.11 5.58 8.02
N ARG A 8 25.28 5.23 7.03
CA ARG A 8 23.83 5.16 7.22
C ARG A 8 23.41 3.99 8.11
N LEU A 9 24.05 2.85 7.96
CA LEU A 9 23.81 1.67 8.82
C LEU A 9 24.22 1.96 10.27
N ASP A 10 25.30 2.73 10.50
CA ASP A 10 25.70 3.16 11.83
C ASP A 10 24.66 4.05 12.48
N GLN A 11 24.09 5.01 11.74
CA GLN A 11 22.98 5.84 12.22
C GLN A 11 21.75 5.03 12.59
N LEU A 12 21.42 3.98 11.80
CA LEU A 12 20.31 3.09 12.12
C LEU A 12 20.58 2.25 13.38
N ALA A 13 21.82 1.84 13.59
CA ALA A 13 22.21 1.13 14.82
C ALA A 13 22.15 2.07 16.05
N GLU A 14 22.57 3.32 15.93
CA GLU A 14 22.40 4.32 17.00
C GLU A 14 20.92 4.54 17.31
N ARG A 15 20.08 4.66 16.26
CA ARG A 15 18.63 4.82 16.41
C ARG A 15 17.99 3.63 17.10
N PHE A 16 18.45 2.41 16.80
CA PHE A 16 17.97 1.19 17.45
C PHE A 16 18.28 1.18 18.95
N GLU A 17 19.47 1.62 19.36
CA GLU A 17 19.83 1.77 20.78
C GLU A 17 18.97 2.84 21.49
N GLU A 18 18.68 3.98 20.81
CA GLU A 18 17.74 4.98 21.33
C GLU A 18 16.34 4.38 21.55
N LEU A 19 15.86 3.56 20.58
CA LEU A 19 14.56 2.90 20.69
C LEU A 19 14.51 1.92 21.87
N ASN A 20 15.58 1.16 22.10
CA ASN A 20 15.70 0.28 23.27
C ASN A 20 15.56 1.06 24.58
N ALA A 21 16.21 2.23 24.67
CA ALA A 21 16.09 3.10 25.84
C ALA A 21 14.69 3.67 26.00
N LEU A 22 14.08 4.19 24.91
CA LEU A 22 12.74 4.76 24.92
C LEU A 22 11.65 3.73 25.26
N LEU A 23 11.73 2.51 24.73
CA LEU A 23 10.79 1.44 25.04
C LEU A 23 10.88 0.95 26.48
N SER A 24 11.97 1.25 27.18
CA SER A 24 12.16 0.97 28.60
C SER A 24 11.67 2.12 29.51
N ASP A 25 11.31 3.28 28.94
CA ASP A 25 10.84 4.45 29.69
C ASP A 25 9.38 4.28 30.14
N ALA A 26 9.11 4.50 31.43
CA ALA A 26 7.78 4.35 32.01
C ALA A 26 6.75 5.32 31.41
N GLY A 27 7.16 6.52 30.96
CA GLY A 27 6.29 7.49 30.31
C GLY A 27 5.83 7.02 28.93
N VAL A 28 6.73 6.40 28.16
CA VAL A 28 6.41 5.81 26.86
C VAL A 28 5.51 4.58 27.00
N ILE A 29 5.77 3.72 28.01
CA ILE A 29 4.93 2.55 28.29
C ILE A 29 3.49 2.95 28.66
N ALA A 30 3.30 4.08 29.31
CA ALA A 30 1.99 4.60 29.67
C ALA A 30 1.19 5.13 28.46
N ASP A 31 1.87 5.58 27.40
CA ASP A 31 1.24 6.01 26.12
C ASP A 31 1.23 4.85 25.11
N GLN A 32 0.09 4.17 25.02
CA GLN A 32 -0.08 2.99 24.18
C GLN A 32 0.15 3.28 22.67
N ASN A 33 -0.17 4.48 22.20
CA ASN A 33 0.00 4.84 20.80
C ASN A 33 1.48 5.08 20.47
N GLN A 34 2.18 5.80 21.34
CA GLN A 34 3.60 6.03 21.22
C GLN A 34 4.39 4.72 21.34
N PHE A 35 4.04 3.88 22.31
CA PHE A 35 4.66 2.57 22.49
C PHE A 35 4.53 1.68 21.26
N ARG A 36 3.33 1.58 20.66
CA ARG A 36 3.11 0.80 19.43
C ARG A 36 3.95 1.32 18.25
N LYS A 37 4.03 2.64 18.08
CA LYS A 37 4.81 3.26 17.01
C LYS A 37 6.30 2.93 17.17
N LEU A 38 6.86 3.11 18.36
CA LEU A 38 8.27 2.83 18.63
C LEU A 38 8.58 1.34 18.57
N SER A 39 7.68 0.47 19.02
CA SER A 39 7.85 -1.00 18.92
C SER A 39 7.88 -1.47 17.47
N ARG A 40 7.07 -0.86 16.59
CA ARG A 40 7.11 -1.17 15.16
C ARG A 40 8.45 -0.75 14.54
N GLU A 41 8.89 0.49 14.80
CA GLU A 41 10.18 1.00 14.33
C GLU A 41 11.35 0.13 14.82
N HIS A 42 11.30 -0.31 16.07
CA HIS A 42 12.28 -1.25 16.64
C HIS A 42 12.31 -2.59 15.90
N ALA A 43 11.15 -3.21 15.68
CA ALA A 43 11.05 -4.47 14.98
C ALA A 43 11.50 -4.39 13.50
N GLU A 44 11.33 -3.23 12.87
CA GLU A 44 11.83 -2.96 11.50
C GLU A 44 13.36 -2.84 11.45
N LEU A 45 13.98 -2.25 12.48
CA LEU A 45 15.43 -2.05 12.53
C LEU A 45 16.21 -3.27 13.04
N GLU A 46 15.60 -4.13 13.83
CA GLU A 46 16.24 -5.30 14.45
C GLU A 46 17.00 -6.18 13.43
N PRO A 47 16.40 -6.61 12.28
CA PRO A 47 17.11 -7.42 11.30
C PRO A 47 18.29 -6.69 10.64
N VAL A 48 18.17 -5.38 10.43
CA VAL A 48 19.25 -4.55 9.86
C VAL A 48 20.44 -4.50 10.81
N VAL A 49 20.20 -4.25 12.09
CA VAL A 49 21.25 -4.18 13.12
C VAL A 49 21.89 -5.53 13.35
N ALA A 50 21.11 -6.61 13.34
CA ALA A 50 21.64 -7.99 13.45
C ALA A 50 22.56 -8.33 12.27
N ALA A 51 22.17 -7.98 11.04
CA ALA A 51 22.98 -8.19 9.85
C ALA A 51 24.25 -7.32 9.85
N LEU A 52 24.16 -6.05 10.30
CA LEU A 52 25.35 -5.19 10.45
C LEU A 52 26.33 -5.75 11.49
N ALA A 53 25.83 -6.27 12.60
CA ALA A 53 26.67 -6.91 13.61
C ALA A 53 27.36 -8.19 13.05
N ALA A 54 26.65 -8.96 12.21
CA ALA A 54 27.24 -10.10 11.52
C ALA A 54 28.33 -9.67 10.52
N TYR A 55 28.06 -8.60 9.74
CA TYR A 55 29.05 -8.03 8.83
C TYR A 55 30.33 -7.63 9.54
N ARG A 56 30.22 -6.88 10.64
CA ARG A 56 31.37 -6.44 11.43
C ARG A 56 32.16 -7.61 12.02
N ARG A 57 31.47 -8.65 12.48
CA ARG A 57 32.14 -9.87 12.96
C ARG A 57 32.93 -10.58 11.86
N ALA A 58 32.34 -10.75 10.68
CA ALA A 58 33.02 -11.36 9.54
C ALA A 58 34.22 -10.52 9.07
N GLU A 59 34.09 -9.18 9.09
CA GLU A 59 35.18 -8.26 8.77
C GLU A 59 36.33 -8.36 9.77
N GLN A 60 36.04 -8.49 11.07
CA GLN A 60 37.05 -8.70 12.10
C GLN A 60 37.74 -10.08 11.96
N GLN A 61 36.96 -11.15 11.76
CA GLN A 61 37.52 -12.47 11.54
C GLN A 61 38.44 -12.54 10.31
N ARG A 62 38.04 -11.85 9.22
CA ARG A 62 38.90 -11.71 8.04
C ARG A 62 40.18 -10.94 8.35
N ALA A 63 40.13 -9.91 9.17
CA ALA A 63 41.30 -9.14 9.57
C ALA A 63 42.26 -10.00 10.44
N ASP A 64 41.69 -10.75 11.36
CA ASP A 64 42.46 -11.68 12.21
C ASP A 64 43.11 -12.78 11.40
N ALA A 65 42.41 -13.42 10.45
CA ALA A 65 42.97 -14.39 9.52
C ALA A 65 44.09 -13.79 8.65
N LYS A 66 43.95 -12.53 8.19
CA LYS A 66 45.01 -11.83 7.46
C LYS A 66 46.29 -11.63 8.28
N ALA A 67 46.16 -11.40 9.59
CA ALA A 67 47.32 -11.29 10.47
C ALA A 67 48.12 -12.61 10.59
N LEU A 68 47.41 -13.76 10.47
CA LEU A 68 48.03 -15.10 10.53
C LEU A 68 48.73 -15.50 9.25
N LEU A 69 48.53 -14.81 8.12
CA LEU A 69 49.25 -15.13 6.85
C LEU A 69 50.76 -15.02 6.93
N SER A 70 51.29 -14.29 7.91
CA SER A 70 52.75 -14.18 8.13
C SER A 70 53.37 -15.40 8.80
N ASP A 71 52.55 -16.26 9.40
CA ASP A 71 52.99 -17.51 10.04
C ASP A 71 52.91 -18.66 9.05
N PRO A 72 54.00 -19.32 8.72
CA PRO A 72 54.02 -20.43 7.75
C PRO A 72 53.15 -21.63 8.17
N ASP A 73 53.00 -21.86 9.47
CA ASP A 73 52.23 -23.02 9.99
C ASP A 73 50.73 -22.83 9.88
N PHE A 74 50.28 -21.59 9.80
CA PHE A 74 48.85 -21.21 9.74
C PHE A 74 48.43 -20.65 8.37
N ARG A 75 49.34 -20.46 7.43
CA ARG A 75 49.08 -19.79 6.15
C ARG A 75 47.96 -20.43 5.35
N GLU A 76 47.96 -21.74 5.18
CA GLU A 76 46.94 -22.45 4.37
C GLU A 76 45.56 -22.32 4.99
N LEU A 77 45.47 -22.47 6.31
CA LEU A 77 44.20 -22.27 7.05
C LEU A 77 43.71 -20.83 6.94
N ALA A 78 44.61 -19.84 7.12
CA ALA A 78 44.28 -18.43 7.01
C ALA A 78 43.79 -18.03 5.59
N GLU A 79 44.37 -18.61 4.53
CA GLU A 79 43.90 -18.39 3.15
C GLU A 79 42.47 -18.96 2.95
N MET A 80 42.15 -20.11 3.52
CA MET A 80 40.80 -20.68 3.49
C MET A 80 39.83 -19.81 4.26
N ASP A 81 40.15 -19.42 5.49
CA ASP A 81 39.31 -18.55 6.33
C ASP A 81 39.03 -17.21 5.66
N ILE A 82 40.03 -16.61 5.00
CA ILE A 82 39.85 -15.35 4.25
C ILE A 82 38.88 -15.54 3.09
N ALA A 83 38.98 -16.64 2.33
CA ALA A 83 38.10 -16.94 1.21
C ALA A 83 36.65 -17.12 1.67
N ASP A 84 36.45 -17.85 2.78
CA ASP A 84 35.13 -18.08 3.37
C ASP A 84 34.52 -16.76 3.89
N MET A 85 35.32 -15.95 4.58
CA MET A 85 34.86 -14.64 5.07
C MET A 85 34.58 -13.65 3.94
N ASP A 86 35.35 -13.66 2.86
CA ASP A 86 35.07 -12.81 1.69
C ASP A 86 33.74 -13.20 1.03
N ALA A 87 33.43 -14.49 0.91
CA ALA A 87 32.14 -14.96 0.40
C ALA A 87 30.98 -14.57 1.35
N GLU A 88 31.17 -14.73 2.65
CA GLU A 88 30.17 -14.35 3.67
C GLU A 88 29.93 -12.83 3.70
N LEU A 89 30.95 -12.00 3.58
CA LEU A 89 30.84 -10.55 3.51
C LEU A 89 30.06 -10.07 2.27
N VAL A 90 30.22 -10.75 1.12
CA VAL A 90 29.43 -10.48 -0.07
C VAL A 90 27.95 -10.76 0.21
N ARG A 91 27.64 -11.96 0.73
CA ARG A 91 26.29 -12.39 1.05
C ARG A 91 25.59 -11.42 2.04
N ILE A 92 26.26 -11.11 3.15
CA ILE A 92 25.69 -10.19 4.15
C ILE A 92 25.53 -8.77 3.58
N SER A 93 26.43 -8.34 2.69
CA SER A 93 26.31 -7.03 2.03
C SER A 93 25.09 -6.94 1.13
N GLU A 94 24.75 -8.01 0.40
CA GLU A 94 23.54 -8.09 -0.41
C GLU A 94 22.28 -8.13 0.47
N ASP A 95 22.29 -8.90 1.55
CA ASP A 95 21.19 -8.96 2.52
C ASP A 95 20.95 -7.60 3.19
N LEU A 96 22.02 -6.89 3.58
CA LEU A 96 21.93 -5.53 4.13
C LEU A 96 21.32 -4.53 3.13
N GLN A 97 21.72 -4.60 1.86
CA GLN A 97 21.13 -3.76 0.83
C GLN A 97 19.63 -3.98 0.71
N ARG A 98 19.18 -5.23 0.69
CA ARG A 98 17.74 -5.59 0.66
C ARG A 98 16.99 -5.10 1.89
N LEU A 99 17.58 -5.28 3.09
CA LEU A 99 16.96 -4.83 4.34
C LEU A 99 16.84 -3.30 4.46
N MET A 100 17.66 -2.55 3.72
CA MET A 100 17.60 -1.09 3.70
C MET A 100 16.56 -0.52 2.74
N VAL A 101 15.99 -1.32 1.85
CA VAL A 101 14.90 -0.89 0.97
C VAL A 101 13.67 -0.56 1.83
N PRO A 102 13.14 0.68 1.74
CA PRO A 102 11.97 1.07 2.50
C PRO A 102 10.78 0.16 2.14
N ARG A 103 10.19 -0.48 3.12
CA ARG A 103 8.96 -1.24 2.92
C ARG A 103 7.78 -0.30 2.85
N ASP A 104 6.87 -0.51 1.90
CA ASP A 104 5.61 0.20 1.86
C ASP A 104 4.77 -0.21 3.10
N PRO A 105 4.30 0.75 3.93
CA PRO A 105 3.48 0.44 5.09
C PRO A 105 2.20 -0.33 4.74
N ASN A 106 1.76 -0.28 3.48
CA ASN A 106 0.60 -1.01 2.99
C ASN A 106 0.91 -2.46 2.59
N ASP A 107 2.19 -2.85 2.48
CA ASP A 107 2.59 -4.18 1.96
C ASP A 107 1.97 -5.35 2.73
N THR A 108 1.71 -5.19 4.02
CA THR A 108 1.05 -6.22 4.85
C THR A 108 -0.48 -6.15 4.82
N GLY A 109 -1.04 -5.13 4.14
CA GLY A 109 -2.47 -4.85 4.13
C GLY A 109 -3.27 -5.71 3.16
N ASN A 110 -4.59 -5.74 3.40
CA ASN A 110 -5.55 -6.24 2.44
C ASN A 110 -5.74 -5.25 1.30
N VAL A 111 -6.37 -5.70 0.21
CA VAL A 111 -6.59 -4.85 -0.96
C VAL A 111 -8.03 -4.90 -1.47
N TRP A 112 -8.40 -3.82 -2.12
CA TRP A 112 -9.51 -3.75 -3.06
C TRP A 112 -8.96 -4.01 -4.45
N LEU A 113 -9.39 -5.12 -5.06
CA LEU A 113 -9.07 -5.47 -6.45
C LEU A 113 -10.27 -5.13 -7.32
N GLU A 114 -10.06 -4.20 -8.23
CA GLU A 114 -11.06 -3.76 -9.19
C GLU A 114 -10.58 -4.13 -10.60
N VAL A 115 -11.42 -4.83 -11.37
CA VAL A 115 -11.16 -5.15 -12.77
C VAL A 115 -12.30 -4.60 -13.60
N ARG A 116 -11.99 -3.76 -14.60
CA ARG A 116 -12.98 -3.15 -15.50
C ARG A 116 -12.67 -3.46 -16.95
N ALA A 117 -13.71 -3.69 -17.72
CA ALA A 117 -13.63 -3.71 -19.17
C ALA A 117 -13.28 -2.30 -19.69
N GLY A 118 -12.24 -2.23 -20.52
CA GLY A 118 -11.82 -1.02 -21.19
C GLY A 118 -12.24 -1.01 -22.67
N THR A 119 -11.31 -0.68 -23.55
CA THR A 119 -11.55 -0.64 -25.00
C THR A 119 -11.69 -2.05 -25.57
N GLY A 120 -12.82 -2.38 -26.20
CA GLY A 120 -13.02 -3.69 -26.86
C GLY A 120 -14.43 -4.28 -26.76
N GLY A 121 -15.39 -3.58 -26.12
CA GLY A 121 -16.78 -4.03 -26.00
C GLY A 121 -16.90 -5.33 -25.23
N ASP A 122 -17.69 -6.30 -25.75
CA ASP A 122 -17.97 -7.58 -25.08
C ASP A 122 -16.71 -8.41 -24.85
N GLU A 123 -15.74 -8.35 -25.75
CA GLU A 123 -14.47 -9.06 -25.60
C GLU A 123 -13.65 -8.51 -24.40
N ALA A 124 -13.70 -7.21 -24.15
CA ALA A 124 -13.07 -6.64 -22.97
C ALA A 124 -13.77 -7.12 -21.68
N ALA A 125 -15.11 -7.27 -21.67
CA ALA A 125 -15.83 -7.81 -20.53
C ALA A 125 -15.51 -9.30 -20.28
N ILE A 126 -15.39 -10.11 -21.34
CA ILE A 126 -14.97 -11.52 -21.21
C ILE A 126 -13.54 -11.58 -20.66
N PHE A 127 -12.62 -10.76 -21.19
CA PHE A 127 -11.25 -10.72 -20.72
C PHE A 127 -11.13 -10.23 -19.26
N ALA A 128 -11.96 -9.27 -18.83
CA ALA A 128 -12.03 -8.88 -17.43
C ALA A 128 -12.42 -10.06 -16.52
N GLY A 129 -13.35 -10.91 -16.99
CA GLY A 129 -13.70 -12.16 -16.29
C GLY A 129 -12.53 -13.14 -16.24
N ASP A 130 -11.76 -13.26 -17.31
CA ASP A 130 -10.57 -14.12 -17.36
C ASP A 130 -9.48 -13.63 -16.41
N LEU A 131 -9.22 -12.31 -16.37
CA LEU A 131 -8.27 -11.70 -15.42
C LEU A 131 -8.74 -11.89 -13.98
N PHE A 132 -10.01 -11.67 -13.68
CA PHE A 132 -10.54 -11.88 -12.34
C PHE A 132 -10.41 -13.35 -11.91
N ARG A 133 -10.65 -14.30 -12.82
CA ARG A 133 -10.43 -15.73 -12.56
C ARG A 133 -8.95 -16.03 -12.31
N MET A 134 -8.03 -15.44 -13.09
CA MET A 134 -6.60 -15.57 -12.90
C MET A 134 -6.18 -15.12 -11.49
N TYR A 135 -6.63 -13.93 -11.05
CA TYR A 135 -6.34 -13.44 -9.70
C TYR A 135 -6.99 -14.28 -8.60
N SER A 136 -8.21 -14.79 -8.84
CA SER A 136 -8.89 -15.68 -7.88
C SER A 136 -8.11 -16.98 -7.66
N ARG A 137 -7.61 -17.59 -8.73
CA ARG A 137 -6.78 -18.79 -8.64
C ARG A 137 -5.42 -18.53 -8.02
N PHE A 138 -4.82 -17.38 -8.31
CA PHE A 138 -3.59 -16.97 -7.64
C PHE A 138 -3.81 -16.80 -6.14
N ALA A 139 -4.88 -16.13 -5.73
CA ALA A 139 -5.23 -15.96 -4.33
C ALA A 139 -5.49 -17.31 -3.62
N GLU A 140 -6.17 -18.25 -4.26
CA GLU A 140 -6.36 -19.61 -3.73
C GLU A 140 -5.02 -20.32 -3.48
N ARG A 141 -4.06 -20.19 -4.40
CA ARG A 141 -2.71 -20.76 -4.26
C ARG A 141 -1.92 -20.16 -3.12
N GLN A 142 -2.11 -18.85 -2.89
CA GLN A 142 -1.46 -18.12 -1.78
C GLN A 142 -2.20 -18.28 -0.44
N GLY A 143 -3.36 -18.96 -0.43
CA GLY A 143 -4.19 -19.13 0.78
C GLY A 143 -4.94 -17.85 1.17
N TRP A 144 -5.13 -16.91 0.24
CA TRP A 144 -5.88 -15.68 0.46
C TRP A 144 -7.39 -15.90 0.23
N ARG A 145 -8.18 -15.04 0.85
CA ARG A 145 -9.62 -15.03 0.68
C ARG A 145 -10.04 -13.89 -0.25
N ILE A 146 -10.85 -14.19 -1.25
CA ILE A 146 -11.48 -13.21 -2.14
C ILE A 146 -12.98 -13.16 -1.85
N GLU A 147 -13.49 -11.94 -1.69
CA GLU A 147 -14.93 -11.65 -1.54
C GLU A 147 -15.35 -10.63 -2.60
N ILE A 148 -16.30 -11.00 -3.45
CA ILE A 148 -16.89 -10.07 -4.41
C ILE A 148 -17.83 -9.13 -3.66
N VAL A 149 -17.58 -7.84 -3.74
CA VAL A 149 -18.37 -6.79 -3.10
C VAL A 149 -19.39 -6.19 -4.08
N SER A 150 -18.98 -6.04 -5.33
CA SER A 150 -19.84 -5.52 -6.39
C SER A 150 -19.45 -6.13 -7.73
N SER A 151 -20.40 -6.44 -8.56
CA SER A 151 -20.17 -6.90 -9.92
C SER A 151 -21.22 -6.37 -10.87
N ASN A 152 -20.77 -6.04 -12.09
CA ASN A 152 -21.61 -5.72 -13.23
C ASN A 152 -21.25 -6.67 -14.37
N GLU A 153 -22.12 -7.61 -14.67
CA GLU A 153 -21.86 -8.67 -15.65
C GLU A 153 -21.94 -8.12 -17.09
N GLY A 154 -21.15 -8.73 -17.97
CA GLY A 154 -21.22 -8.50 -19.42
C GLY A 154 -22.37 -9.24 -20.08
N GLU A 155 -22.90 -8.74 -21.17
CA GLU A 155 -24.03 -9.35 -21.91
C GLU A 155 -23.69 -10.73 -22.50
N HIS A 156 -22.43 -10.93 -22.84
CA HIS A 156 -21.91 -12.19 -23.41
C HIS A 156 -20.98 -12.93 -22.42
N GLY A 157 -21.15 -12.69 -21.11
CA GLY A 157 -20.33 -13.24 -20.04
C GLY A 157 -19.17 -12.30 -19.62
N GLY A 158 -18.43 -12.71 -18.58
CA GLY A 158 -17.43 -11.87 -17.98
C GLY A 158 -18.01 -10.70 -17.18
N TYR A 159 -17.23 -9.65 -16.98
CA TYR A 159 -17.62 -8.49 -16.17
C TYR A 159 -17.34 -7.18 -16.92
N LYS A 160 -18.35 -6.28 -16.96
CA LYS A 160 -18.11 -4.86 -17.26
C LYS A 160 -17.29 -4.22 -16.14
N GLU A 161 -17.54 -4.64 -14.90
CA GLU A 161 -16.82 -4.26 -13.70
C GLU A 161 -16.96 -5.34 -12.63
N VAL A 162 -15.90 -5.67 -11.93
CA VAL A 162 -15.94 -6.46 -10.71
C VAL A 162 -15.02 -5.83 -9.66
N ILE A 163 -15.55 -5.66 -8.46
CA ILE A 163 -14.83 -5.14 -7.29
C ILE A 163 -14.84 -6.22 -6.23
N SER A 164 -13.67 -6.60 -5.77
CA SER A 164 -13.50 -7.62 -4.73
C SER A 164 -12.53 -7.15 -3.66
N ARG A 165 -12.73 -7.66 -2.45
CA ARG A 165 -11.80 -7.55 -1.34
C ARG A 165 -10.94 -8.80 -1.31
N VAL A 166 -9.62 -8.62 -1.31
CA VAL A 166 -8.65 -9.71 -1.15
C VAL A 166 -7.96 -9.55 0.20
N SER A 167 -8.06 -10.58 1.03
CA SER A 167 -7.52 -10.56 2.38
C SER A 167 -6.60 -11.75 2.63
N GLY A 168 -5.48 -11.50 3.31
CA GLY A 168 -4.45 -12.48 3.60
C GLY A 168 -3.14 -11.80 3.98
N GLU A 169 -2.07 -12.57 4.06
CA GLU A 169 -0.74 -12.07 4.38
C GLU A 169 -0.07 -11.48 3.13
N SER A 170 0.47 -10.25 3.24
CA SER A 170 1.26 -9.58 2.19
C SER A 170 0.56 -9.47 0.81
N VAL A 171 -0.77 -9.31 0.82
CA VAL A 171 -1.57 -9.24 -0.41
C VAL A 171 -1.19 -8.03 -1.25
N TYR A 172 -1.07 -6.85 -0.61
CA TYR A 172 -0.72 -5.62 -1.33
C TYR A 172 0.69 -5.69 -1.90
N ALA A 173 1.67 -6.24 -1.17
CA ALA A 173 3.03 -6.40 -1.66
C ALA A 173 3.10 -7.16 -2.99
N ALA A 174 2.30 -8.23 -3.13
CA ALA A 174 2.26 -9.04 -4.33
C ALA A 174 1.45 -8.41 -5.48
N LEU A 175 0.31 -7.79 -5.16
CA LEU A 175 -0.64 -7.33 -6.19
C LEU A 175 -0.47 -5.87 -6.58
N LYS A 176 0.28 -5.03 -5.85
CA LYS A 176 0.45 -3.59 -6.13
C LYS A 176 0.90 -3.28 -7.56
N PHE A 177 1.66 -4.20 -8.17
CA PHE A 177 2.15 -4.06 -9.55
C PHE A 177 1.11 -4.42 -10.63
N GLU A 178 -0.05 -4.95 -10.23
CA GLU A 178 -1.10 -5.34 -11.18
C GLU A 178 -1.94 -4.15 -11.65
N SER A 179 -1.80 -2.99 -11.02
CA SER A 179 -2.54 -1.79 -11.41
C SER A 179 -2.09 -1.26 -12.76
N GLY A 180 -3.05 -1.03 -13.66
CA GLY A 180 -2.81 -0.49 -15.00
C GLY A 180 -3.68 -1.10 -16.09
N ALA A 181 -3.32 -0.84 -17.34
CA ALA A 181 -4.02 -1.38 -18.51
C ALA A 181 -3.42 -2.72 -18.95
N HIS A 182 -4.25 -3.75 -19.04
CA HIS A 182 -3.93 -5.09 -19.50
C HIS A 182 -4.50 -5.32 -20.89
N ARG A 183 -3.66 -5.62 -21.86
CA ARG A 183 -4.03 -5.80 -23.27
C ARG A 183 -4.09 -7.28 -23.65
N VAL A 184 -5.17 -7.70 -24.26
CA VAL A 184 -5.31 -9.04 -24.81
C VAL A 184 -5.27 -9.01 -26.35
N GLN A 185 -4.66 -10.03 -26.94
CA GLN A 185 -4.65 -10.31 -28.38
C GLN A 185 -5.09 -11.76 -28.56
N ARG A 186 -6.33 -11.96 -29.00
CA ARG A 186 -6.89 -13.29 -29.32
C ARG A 186 -8.03 -13.16 -30.33
N VAL A 187 -8.46 -14.28 -30.84
CA VAL A 187 -9.75 -14.37 -31.56
C VAL A 187 -10.85 -14.43 -30.51
N PRO A 188 -11.74 -13.42 -30.42
CA PRO A 188 -12.81 -13.41 -29.44
C PRO A 188 -13.77 -14.58 -29.63
N ALA A 189 -14.41 -15.04 -28.55
CA ALA A 189 -15.50 -16.04 -28.65
C ALA A 189 -16.70 -15.53 -29.47
N THR A 190 -16.86 -14.21 -29.58
CA THR A 190 -17.91 -13.53 -30.35
C THR A 190 -17.55 -13.31 -31.84
N GLU A 191 -16.32 -13.63 -32.25
CA GLU A 191 -15.85 -13.40 -33.62
C GLU A 191 -16.05 -14.63 -34.50
N SER A 192 -16.84 -14.47 -35.58
CA SER A 192 -17.18 -15.56 -36.51
C SER A 192 -16.16 -15.76 -37.62
N GLN A 193 -15.31 -14.74 -37.93
CA GLN A 193 -14.40 -14.75 -39.06
C GLN A 193 -12.95 -15.11 -38.69
N GLY A 194 -12.71 -15.45 -37.41
CA GLY A 194 -11.39 -15.86 -36.95
C GLY A 194 -10.34 -14.74 -36.89
N ARG A 195 -10.75 -13.47 -36.89
CA ARG A 195 -9.83 -12.33 -36.80
C ARG A 195 -9.31 -12.15 -35.37
N VAL A 196 -8.01 -11.88 -35.26
CA VAL A 196 -7.42 -11.51 -33.97
C VAL A 196 -7.82 -10.08 -33.63
N HIS A 197 -8.50 -9.91 -32.48
CA HIS A 197 -8.85 -8.61 -31.95
C HIS A 197 -7.86 -8.21 -30.84
N THR A 198 -7.78 -6.91 -30.61
CA THR A 198 -7.00 -6.34 -29.52
C THR A 198 -7.96 -5.59 -28.61
N SER A 199 -8.14 -6.11 -27.41
CA SER A 199 -8.97 -5.52 -26.36
C SER A 199 -8.13 -5.17 -25.14
N ALA A 200 -8.65 -4.33 -24.25
CA ALA A 200 -7.97 -3.93 -23.04
C ALA A 200 -8.93 -3.91 -21.86
N CYS A 201 -8.40 -4.27 -20.69
CA CYS A 201 -9.03 -4.12 -19.39
C CYS A 201 -8.15 -3.28 -18.49
N THR A 202 -8.73 -2.67 -17.50
CA THR A 202 -8.01 -1.95 -16.46
C THR A 202 -8.12 -2.69 -15.14
N VAL A 203 -7.01 -2.76 -14.43
CA VAL A 203 -6.93 -3.32 -13.08
C VAL A 203 -6.51 -2.21 -12.14
N ALA A 204 -7.18 -2.08 -11.00
CA ALA A 204 -6.76 -1.22 -9.91
C ALA A 204 -6.64 -2.04 -8.63
N VAL A 205 -5.49 -1.98 -8.01
CA VAL A 205 -5.22 -2.57 -6.69
C VAL A 205 -5.00 -1.44 -5.72
N MET A 206 -5.92 -1.28 -4.80
CA MET A 206 -5.89 -0.21 -3.80
C MET A 206 -5.75 -0.83 -2.41
N PRO A 207 -4.88 -0.32 -1.53
CA PRO A 207 -4.80 -0.79 -0.17
C PRO A 207 -6.11 -0.53 0.56
N GLU A 208 -6.50 -1.44 1.45
CA GLU A 208 -7.64 -1.23 2.33
C GLU A 208 -7.29 -0.11 3.31
N ALA A 209 -7.97 1.03 3.19
CA ALA A 209 -7.76 2.14 4.11
C ALA A 209 -8.17 1.71 5.53
N PRO A 210 -7.44 2.14 6.57
CA PRO A 210 -7.88 1.93 7.94
C PRO A 210 -9.26 2.55 8.14
N GLU A 211 -10.08 1.93 9.00
CA GLU A 211 -11.39 2.50 9.36
C GLU A 211 -11.18 3.93 9.85
N LEU A 212 -12.01 4.84 9.32
CA LEU A 212 -11.97 6.24 9.73
C LEU A 212 -12.26 6.30 11.23
N GLU A 213 -11.30 6.80 11.99
CA GLU A 213 -11.48 7.00 13.42
C GLU A 213 -12.67 7.94 13.68
N THR A 214 -13.49 7.60 14.67
CA THR A 214 -14.57 8.47 15.12
C THR A 214 -13.98 9.80 15.57
N ILE A 215 -14.44 10.90 14.98
CA ILE A 215 -13.97 12.23 15.35
C ILE A 215 -14.45 12.53 16.78
N GLU A 216 -13.53 12.51 17.74
CA GLU A 216 -13.78 13.02 19.07
C GLU A 216 -13.72 14.55 19.04
N ILE A 217 -14.86 15.19 19.26
CA ILE A 217 -14.95 16.65 19.33
C ILE A 217 -14.52 17.09 20.72
N ASN A 218 -13.33 17.68 20.82
CA ASN A 218 -12.86 18.23 22.09
C ASN A 218 -13.60 19.57 22.39
N ALA A 219 -14.13 19.69 23.58
CA ALA A 219 -14.84 20.91 24.00
C ALA A 219 -13.95 22.17 23.97
N GLY A 220 -12.63 22.02 24.12
CA GLY A 220 -11.67 23.12 24.00
C GLY A 220 -11.53 23.70 22.59
N ASP A 221 -11.88 22.92 21.56
CA ASP A 221 -11.78 23.30 20.15
C ASP A 221 -13.08 23.97 19.63
N LEU A 222 -14.05 24.14 20.53
CA LEU A 222 -15.35 24.72 20.19
C LEU A 222 -15.48 26.14 20.71
N ARG A 223 -15.82 27.08 19.83
CA ARG A 223 -16.36 28.38 20.22
C ARG A 223 -17.88 28.34 20.08
N ILE A 224 -18.56 28.55 21.21
CA ILE A 224 -20.02 28.51 21.29
C ILE A 224 -20.53 29.92 21.56
N ASP A 225 -21.25 30.48 20.60
CA ASP A 225 -21.88 31.79 20.67
C ASP A 225 -23.40 31.61 20.74
N THR A 226 -24.04 32.36 21.63
CA THR A 226 -25.53 32.42 21.74
C THR A 226 -26.04 33.73 21.23
N TYR A 227 -27.17 33.70 20.54
CA TYR A 227 -27.77 34.89 19.98
C TYR A 227 -29.31 34.78 19.91
N ARG A 228 -29.98 35.86 19.61
CA ARG A 228 -31.43 35.89 19.47
C ARG A 228 -31.86 35.25 18.17
N ALA A 229 -32.78 34.30 18.25
CA ALA A 229 -33.32 33.66 17.05
C ALA A 229 -34.09 34.72 16.20
N SER A 230 -33.91 34.61 14.87
CA SER A 230 -34.64 35.44 13.92
C SER A 230 -35.76 34.61 13.29
N GLY A 231 -37.00 35.11 13.34
CA GLY A 231 -38.16 34.44 12.72
C GLY A 231 -39.49 34.96 13.18
N ALA A 232 -40.57 34.52 12.53
CA ALA A 232 -41.94 34.84 12.91
C ALA A 232 -42.27 34.19 14.26
N GLY A 233 -42.34 34.97 15.33
CA GLY A 233 -42.63 34.47 16.69
C GLY A 233 -42.97 35.58 17.64
N GLY A 234 -43.60 35.23 18.76
CA GLY A 234 -44.04 36.15 19.79
C GLY A 234 -42.89 36.70 20.66
N GLN A 235 -43.24 37.42 21.71
CA GLN A 235 -42.34 38.18 22.60
C GLN A 235 -41.15 37.32 23.19
N HIS A 236 -41.31 36.03 23.27
CA HIS A 236 -40.27 35.10 23.81
C HIS A 236 -39.09 34.94 22.86
N ILE A 237 -39.31 34.84 21.55
CA ILE A 237 -38.25 34.62 20.53
C ILE A 237 -37.37 35.88 20.42
N ASN A 238 -37.96 37.08 20.57
CA ASN A 238 -37.26 38.35 20.43
C ASN A 238 -36.50 38.81 21.68
N LYS A 239 -36.72 38.15 22.86
CA LYS A 239 -36.10 38.55 24.13
C LYS A 239 -35.08 37.55 24.67
N THR A 240 -35.06 36.28 24.19
CA THR A 240 -34.24 35.22 24.74
C THR A 240 -33.17 34.81 23.76
N ASP A 241 -31.91 34.69 24.19
CA ASP A 241 -30.79 34.21 23.38
C ASP A 241 -30.82 32.65 23.30
N SER A 242 -31.80 32.13 22.56
CA SER A 242 -32.06 30.71 22.42
C SER A 242 -31.31 30.06 21.24
N ALA A 243 -30.91 30.85 20.25
CA ALA A 243 -30.13 30.35 19.11
C ALA A 243 -28.67 30.11 19.49
N VAL A 244 -28.09 29.09 18.95
CA VAL A 244 -26.71 28.67 19.23
C VAL A 244 -25.95 28.55 17.93
N ARG A 245 -24.76 29.17 17.87
CA ARG A 245 -23.76 29.04 16.84
C ARG A 245 -22.55 28.32 17.43
N ILE A 246 -22.09 27.24 16.82
CA ILE A 246 -20.88 26.52 17.21
C ILE A 246 -19.88 26.61 16.07
N THR A 247 -18.69 27.11 16.38
CA THR A 247 -17.57 27.16 15.45
C THR A 247 -16.51 26.16 15.94
N HIS A 248 -16.15 25.21 15.11
CA HIS A 248 -15.00 24.31 15.35
C HIS A 248 -13.72 25.03 14.91
N ILE A 249 -12.90 25.43 15.89
CA ILE A 249 -11.75 26.33 15.66
C ILE A 249 -10.72 25.73 14.68
N PRO A 250 -10.33 24.42 14.79
CA PRO A 250 -9.31 23.85 13.91
C PRO A 250 -9.73 23.78 12.44
N THR A 251 -11.01 23.49 12.14
CA THR A 251 -11.50 23.32 10.76
C THR A 251 -12.25 24.54 10.23
N GLY A 252 -12.60 25.49 11.09
CA GLY A 252 -13.41 26.67 10.72
C GLY A 252 -14.86 26.34 10.38
N VAL A 253 -15.33 25.11 10.60
CA VAL A 253 -16.71 24.69 10.32
C VAL A 253 -17.65 25.38 11.30
N VAL A 254 -18.69 26.04 10.77
CA VAL A 254 -19.71 26.73 11.56
C VAL A 254 -21.05 26.03 11.39
N VAL A 255 -21.76 25.85 12.50
CA VAL A 255 -23.12 25.32 12.58
C VAL A 255 -23.98 26.20 13.45
N GLU A 256 -25.18 26.45 12.99
CA GLU A 256 -26.20 27.24 13.71
C GLU A 256 -27.46 26.41 13.92
N CYS A 257 -28.06 26.55 15.08
CA CYS A 257 -29.35 25.93 15.39
C CYS A 257 -30.24 26.92 16.17
N GLN A 258 -31.45 27.16 15.67
CA GLN A 258 -32.43 28.05 16.28
C GLN A 258 -33.86 27.48 16.29
N ASP A 259 -33.99 26.16 16.05
CA ASP A 259 -35.28 25.50 15.83
C ASP A 259 -36.14 25.38 17.10
N GLU A 260 -35.47 25.26 18.24
CA GLU A 260 -36.11 25.00 19.52
C GLU A 260 -36.12 26.27 20.40
N ARG A 261 -37.11 26.36 21.31
CA ARG A 261 -37.17 27.43 22.30
C ARG A 261 -36.11 27.32 23.40
N SER A 262 -35.54 26.15 23.56
CA SER A 262 -34.53 25.82 24.59
C SER A 262 -33.12 25.92 24.02
N GLN A 263 -32.30 26.79 24.59
CA GLN A 263 -30.89 26.95 24.27
C GLN A 263 -30.12 25.61 24.41
N HIS A 264 -30.41 24.84 25.46
CA HIS A 264 -29.75 23.53 25.67
C HIS A 264 -30.09 22.53 24.58
N LYS A 265 -31.34 22.50 24.09
CA LYS A 265 -31.73 21.62 22.98
C LYS A 265 -31.07 22.07 21.69
N ASN A 266 -31.03 23.38 21.41
CA ASN A 266 -30.34 23.93 20.26
C ASN A 266 -28.83 23.63 20.30
N LYS A 267 -28.20 23.74 21.47
CA LYS A 267 -26.78 23.37 21.65
C LYS A 267 -26.54 21.89 21.35
N ALA A 268 -27.34 21.00 21.91
CA ALA A 268 -27.21 19.55 21.65
C ALA A 268 -27.38 19.21 20.16
N ARG A 269 -28.39 19.85 19.52
CA ARG A 269 -28.66 19.67 18.09
C ARG A 269 -27.53 20.24 17.21
N ALA A 270 -27.01 21.41 17.57
CA ALA A 270 -25.87 22.00 16.87
C ALA A 270 -24.60 21.17 16.98
N LEU A 271 -24.33 20.54 18.13
CA LEU A 271 -23.22 19.60 18.31
C LEU A 271 -23.39 18.35 17.42
N SER A 272 -24.59 17.78 17.38
CA SER A 272 -24.89 16.64 16.52
C SER A 272 -24.73 17.00 15.02
N LEU A 273 -25.18 18.18 14.61
CA LEU A 273 -25.00 18.68 13.24
C LEU A 273 -23.52 18.94 12.91
N LEU A 274 -22.75 19.46 13.86
CA LEU A 274 -21.31 19.67 13.71
C LEU A 274 -20.59 18.32 13.51
N SER A 275 -20.88 17.34 14.37
CA SER A 275 -20.32 15.99 14.23
C SER A 275 -20.64 15.40 12.84
N ALA A 276 -21.89 15.47 12.41
CA ALA A 276 -22.29 14.98 11.09
C ALA A 276 -21.56 15.70 9.94
N LYS A 277 -21.37 17.03 10.04
CA LYS A 277 -20.62 17.79 9.03
C LYS A 277 -19.14 17.44 8.99
N LEU A 278 -18.51 17.26 10.15
CA LEU A 278 -17.10 16.88 10.23
C LEU A 278 -16.87 15.47 9.66
N HIS A 279 -17.74 14.51 10.01
CA HIS A 279 -17.70 13.17 9.42
C HIS A 279 -17.92 13.19 7.90
N ALA A 280 -18.88 13.98 7.41
CA ALA A 280 -19.13 14.11 5.98
C ALA A 280 -17.92 14.72 5.24
N ALA A 281 -17.27 15.72 5.83
CA ALA A 281 -16.07 16.33 5.27
C ALA A 281 -14.89 15.33 5.22
N GLN A 282 -14.65 14.59 6.29
CA GLN A 282 -13.61 13.54 6.36
C GLN A 282 -13.87 12.43 5.33
N GLN A 283 -15.12 12.00 5.20
CA GLN A 283 -15.50 10.99 4.22
C GLN A 283 -15.33 11.50 2.78
N ALA A 284 -15.69 12.76 2.51
CA ALA A 284 -15.50 13.37 1.19
C ALA A 284 -14.00 13.49 0.83
N GLU A 285 -13.16 13.86 1.79
CA GLU A 285 -11.71 13.92 1.60
C GLU A 285 -11.12 12.52 1.31
N ALA A 286 -11.50 11.50 2.09
CA ALA A 286 -11.09 10.12 1.87
C ALA A 286 -11.54 9.58 0.49
N GLN A 287 -12.78 9.90 0.07
CA GLN A 287 -13.27 9.53 -1.26
C GLN A 287 -12.51 10.25 -2.38
N LEU A 288 -12.18 11.52 -2.20
CA LEU A 288 -11.39 12.28 -3.18
C LEU A 288 -9.99 11.68 -3.30
N ALA A 289 -9.32 11.37 -2.20
CA ALA A 289 -8.01 10.73 -2.17
C ALA A 289 -8.05 9.36 -2.88
N SER A 290 -9.03 8.51 -2.57
CA SER A 290 -9.22 7.20 -3.20
C SER A 290 -9.50 7.32 -4.71
N SER A 291 -10.34 8.29 -5.12
CA SER A 291 -10.65 8.50 -6.55
C SER A 291 -9.45 9.03 -7.34
N THR A 292 -8.63 9.87 -6.72
CA THR A 292 -7.38 10.37 -7.32
C THR A 292 -6.37 9.23 -7.46
N MET A 293 -6.14 8.47 -6.40
CA MET A 293 -5.26 7.29 -6.43
C MET A 293 -5.69 6.29 -7.52
N ARG A 294 -6.99 5.99 -7.62
CA ARG A 294 -7.51 5.12 -8.67
C ARG A 294 -7.20 5.66 -10.06
N ARG A 295 -7.38 6.96 -10.29
CA ARG A 295 -7.11 7.60 -11.58
C ARG A 295 -5.63 7.48 -11.94
N ASP A 296 -4.75 7.71 -11.00
CA ASP A 296 -3.31 7.65 -11.20
C ASP A 296 -2.84 6.21 -11.48
N LEU A 297 -3.43 5.21 -10.82
CA LEU A 297 -3.14 3.79 -11.01
C LEU A 297 -3.61 3.26 -12.37
N VAL A 298 -4.78 3.71 -12.86
CA VAL A 298 -5.42 3.17 -14.08
C VAL A 298 -5.02 3.94 -15.32
N GLY A 299 -4.59 5.21 -15.18
CA GLY A 299 -4.33 6.10 -16.31
C GLY A 299 -5.57 6.34 -17.16
N SER A 300 -5.42 6.47 -18.47
CA SER A 300 -6.53 6.67 -19.43
C SER A 300 -7.33 5.39 -19.72
N GLY A 301 -6.79 4.22 -19.38
CA GLY A 301 -7.36 2.91 -19.74
C GLY A 301 -7.26 2.60 -21.24
N ASP A 302 -6.49 3.38 -22.00
CA ASP A 302 -6.26 3.10 -23.42
C ASP A 302 -5.29 1.93 -23.60
N ARG A 303 -5.54 1.13 -24.63
CA ARG A 303 -4.67 -0.01 -25.00
C ARG A 303 -3.23 0.37 -25.36
N SER A 304 -2.94 1.64 -25.57
CA SER A 304 -1.58 2.16 -25.78
C SER A 304 -0.77 2.24 -24.50
N GLU A 305 -1.41 2.51 -23.37
CA GLU A 305 -0.78 2.65 -22.03
C GLU A 305 -0.64 1.31 -21.28
N ARG A 306 -0.67 0.20 -22.03
CA ARG A 306 -0.61 -1.14 -21.48
C ARG A 306 0.64 -1.39 -20.63
N ILE A 307 0.45 -1.97 -19.45
CA ILE A 307 1.54 -2.53 -18.64
C ILE A 307 1.88 -3.95 -19.10
N ARG A 308 0.85 -4.75 -19.49
CA ARG A 308 1.02 -6.13 -19.98
C ARG A 308 0.27 -6.42 -21.27
N THR A 309 0.79 -7.38 -22.02
CA THR A 309 0.13 -7.95 -23.20
C THR A 309 0.04 -9.45 -23.08
N TYR A 310 -1.18 -9.98 -23.21
CA TYR A 310 -1.52 -11.39 -23.23
C TYR A 310 -1.79 -11.80 -24.68
N ASN A 311 -0.83 -12.48 -25.33
CA ASN A 311 -0.92 -12.89 -26.72
C ASN A 311 -1.22 -14.39 -26.79
N PHE A 312 -2.49 -14.72 -26.98
CA PHE A 312 -2.96 -16.12 -27.04
C PHE A 312 -2.44 -16.88 -28.26
N PRO A 313 -2.43 -16.33 -29.50
CA PRO A 313 -1.87 -17.01 -30.66
C PRO A 313 -0.41 -17.42 -30.49
N GLN A 314 0.37 -16.65 -29.75
CA GLN A 314 1.78 -16.94 -29.48
C GLN A 314 2.03 -17.63 -28.14
N GLY A 315 0.99 -17.84 -27.33
CA GLY A 315 1.10 -18.47 -26.01
C GLY A 315 1.99 -17.69 -25.02
N ARG A 316 2.15 -16.37 -25.22
CA ARG A 316 3.05 -15.54 -24.41
C ARG A 316 2.35 -14.39 -23.69
N MET A 317 2.88 -14.06 -22.51
CA MET A 317 2.61 -12.83 -21.79
C MET A 317 3.88 -11.97 -21.79
N THR A 318 3.73 -10.66 -21.99
CA THR A 318 4.84 -9.70 -21.94
C THR A 318 4.49 -8.58 -20.96
N ASP A 319 5.33 -8.38 -19.93
CA ASP A 319 5.29 -7.18 -19.07
C ASP A 319 6.22 -6.13 -19.69
N HIS A 320 5.65 -4.99 -20.08
CA HIS A 320 6.37 -3.95 -20.81
C HIS A 320 7.21 -3.05 -19.90
N ARG A 321 6.97 -3.03 -18.61
CA ARG A 321 7.73 -2.22 -17.64
C ARG A 321 9.17 -2.71 -17.49
N ILE A 322 9.31 -4.03 -17.41
CA ILE A 322 10.60 -4.71 -17.22
C ILE A 322 11.05 -5.53 -18.44
N ASN A 323 10.33 -5.42 -19.57
CA ASN A 323 10.57 -6.19 -20.80
C ASN A 323 10.60 -7.71 -20.59
N LEU A 324 9.88 -8.22 -19.59
CA LEU A 324 9.78 -9.65 -19.31
C LEU A 324 8.81 -10.31 -20.28
N THR A 325 9.24 -11.41 -20.93
CA THR A 325 8.37 -12.23 -21.79
C THR A 325 8.39 -13.68 -21.34
N LEU A 326 7.22 -14.22 -21.01
CA LEU A 326 7.01 -15.60 -20.57
C LEU A 326 6.13 -16.34 -21.57
N TYR A 327 6.57 -17.54 -21.99
CA TYR A 327 5.87 -18.40 -22.94
C TYR A 327 5.00 -19.47 -22.25
N LYS A 328 4.41 -19.13 -21.09
CA LYS A 328 3.54 -19.98 -20.29
C LYS A 328 2.16 -19.34 -20.02
N LEU A 329 1.61 -18.67 -21.06
CA LEU A 329 0.39 -17.87 -20.93
C LEU A 329 -0.76 -18.65 -20.28
N LEU A 330 -0.99 -19.90 -20.65
CA LEU A 330 -2.09 -20.70 -20.11
C LEU A 330 -1.92 -20.96 -18.61
N LEU A 331 -0.71 -21.19 -18.14
CA LEU A 331 -0.41 -21.35 -16.70
C LEU A 331 -0.63 -20.04 -15.94
N ILE A 332 -0.21 -18.92 -16.54
CA ILE A 332 -0.43 -17.58 -15.99
C ILE A 332 -1.94 -17.34 -15.81
N MET A 333 -2.76 -17.64 -16.83
CA MET A 333 -4.22 -17.50 -16.74
C MET A 333 -4.88 -18.44 -15.73
N GLU A 334 -4.18 -19.49 -15.29
CA GLU A 334 -4.55 -20.40 -14.21
C GLU A 334 -3.93 -19.99 -12.86
N GLY A 335 -3.41 -18.74 -12.75
CA GLY A 335 -2.93 -18.17 -11.50
C GLY A 335 -1.45 -18.42 -11.19
N ASP A 336 -0.62 -18.82 -12.18
CA ASP A 336 0.83 -18.94 -11.99
C ASP A 336 1.52 -17.60 -12.25
N LEU A 337 1.43 -16.69 -11.27
CA LEU A 337 1.97 -15.32 -11.35
C LEU A 337 3.30 -15.14 -10.63
N ASP A 338 3.79 -16.16 -9.91
CA ASP A 338 4.95 -16.05 -9.03
C ASP A 338 6.19 -15.47 -9.77
N ASP A 339 6.57 -16.04 -10.93
CA ASP A 339 7.73 -15.55 -11.71
C ASP A 339 7.59 -14.08 -12.14
N VAL A 340 6.36 -13.62 -12.39
CA VAL A 340 6.09 -12.24 -12.81
C VAL A 340 6.24 -11.29 -11.62
N ILE A 341 5.66 -11.67 -10.49
CA ILE A 341 5.68 -10.88 -9.25
C ILE A 341 7.12 -10.78 -8.73
N ASP A 342 7.84 -11.89 -8.69
CA ASP A 342 9.23 -11.92 -8.24
C ASP A 342 10.13 -11.02 -9.11
N ALA A 343 9.97 -11.07 -10.44
CA ALA A 343 10.72 -10.21 -11.34
C ALA A 343 10.40 -8.72 -11.15
N LEU A 344 9.14 -8.37 -10.87
CA LEU A 344 8.73 -6.98 -10.60
C LEU A 344 9.23 -6.50 -9.24
N LEU A 345 9.19 -7.34 -8.21
CA LEU A 345 9.77 -7.05 -6.90
C LEU A 345 11.28 -6.79 -7.02
N GLN A 346 12.01 -7.64 -7.73
CA GLN A 346 13.44 -7.46 -7.97
C GLN A 346 13.74 -6.16 -8.74
N ALA A 347 12.93 -5.82 -9.75
CA ALA A 347 13.09 -4.59 -10.49
C ALA A 347 12.84 -3.35 -9.61
N GLN A 348 11.79 -3.35 -8.78
CA GLN A 348 11.51 -2.29 -7.81
C GLN A 348 12.66 -2.14 -6.79
N GLU A 349 13.15 -3.26 -6.27
CA GLU A 349 14.26 -3.29 -5.31
C GLU A 349 15.52 -2.66 -5.92
N ALA A 350 15.84 -3.02 -7.17
CA ALA A 350 16.98 -2.46 -7.90
C ALA A 350 16.83 -0.95 -8.16
N GLU A 351 15.61 -0.48 -8.49
CA GLU A 351 15.32 0.93 -8.70
C GLU A 351 15.49 1.73 -7.40
N LEU A 352 14.91 1.25 -6.28
CA LEU A 352 15.05 1.90 -4.97
C LEU A 352 16.49 1.94 -4.48
N LEU A 353 17.28 0.87 -4.70
CA LEU A 353 18.71 0.84 -4.37
C LEU A 353 19.48 1.87 -5.22
N ALA A 354 19.17 2.00 -6.52
CA ALA A 354 19.77 2.97 -7.40
C ALA A 354 19.47 4.42 -6.98
N GLU A 355 18.21 4.70 -6.58
CA GLU A 355 17.82 6.02 -6.04
C GLU A 355 18.55 6.35 -4.74
N MET A 356 18.83 5.37 -3.91
CA MET A 356 19.61 5.52 -2.68
C MET A 356 21.13 5.69 -2.94
N GLY A 357 21.57 5.56 -4.20
CA GLY A 357 22.99 5.64 -4.60
C GLY A 357 23.82 4.41 -4.20
N LEU A 358 23.17 3.27 -4.06
CA LEU A 358 23.74 1.99 -3.60
C LEU A 358 24.03 1.04 -4.75
#